data_68e180ffa1045e9e10e714c3bd8cd814
#
_entry.id   68e180ffa1045e9e10e714c3bd8cd814
#
_cell.length_a   1.000
_cell.length_b   1.000
_cell.length_c   1.000
_cell.angle_alpha   90.00
_cell.angle_beta   90.00
_cell.angle_gamma   90.00
#
_symmetry.space_group_name_H-M   'P 1'
#
loop_
_entity.id
_entity.type
_entity.pdbx_description
1 polymer ?
#
loop_
_entity_poly.entity_id
_entity_poly.type
_entity_poly.pdbx_seq_one_letter_code
_entity_poly.pdbx_strand_id
1 'polypeptide(L)'
;MQKFKKLFCSAVTCAFFFNLNIPANSTEREVKVYSGRHYNTDRGVYKKFADETGIKVRLIEAAGISLIERLRREGKNSQAELILLVDAARITNAAKADLLQSIESSSLENDVPVGLKDPDKKWYALTRRVRVMVANPKVVDIN
;
A
#
# COMPACT_ATOMS: atom_id res chain seq x y z
N MET A 1 -79.58 13.86 -40.82
CA MET A 1 -78.87 12.57 -40.88
C MET A 1 -77.43 12.84 -41.31
N GLN A 2 -76.48 13.03 -40.42
CA GLN A 2 -75.09 13.24 -40.75
C GLN A 2 -74.27 12.20 -39.99
N LYS A 3 -73.49 11.43 -40.75
CA LYS A 3 -72.61 10.35 -40.28
C LYS A 3 -71.31 10.96 -39.77
N PHE A 4 -70.99 10.85 -38.45
CA PHE A 4 -69.69 11.18 -37.92
C PHE A 4 -68.71 10.06 -38.23
N LYS A 5 -67.69 10.36 -39.04
CA LYS A 5 -66.49 9.51 -39.18
C LYS A 5 -65.56 9.73 -38.06
N LYS A 6 -65.29 8.70 -37.20
CA LYS A 6 -64.26 8.67 -36.17
C LYS A 6 -62.87 8.49 -36.85
N LEU A 7 -62.06 9.51 -36.72
CA LEU A 7 -60.68 9.47 -37.14
C LEU A 7 -59.87 8.87 -36.01
N PHE A 8 -59.33 7.67 -36.20
CA PHE A 8 -58.43 7.00 -35.22
C PHE A 8 -57.01 7.54 -35.45
N CYS A 9 -56.54 8.40 -34.57
CA CYS A 9 -55.16 8.87 -34.57
C CYS A 9 -54.33 7.89 -33.74
N SER A 10 -53.55 7.03 -34.43
CA SER A 10 -52.60 6.10 -33.80
C SER A 10 -51.34 6.86 -33.45
N ALA A 11 -51.14 7.17 -32.18
CA ALA A 11 -49.89 7.74 -31.65
C ALA A 11 -48.85 6.61 -31.50
N VAL A 12 -47.91 6.56 -32.42
CA VAL A 12 -46.71 5.70 -32.31
C VAL A 12 -45.77 6.37 -31.34
N THR A 13 -45.75 5.85 -30.11
CA THR A 13 -44.78 6.26 -29.07
C THR A 13 -43.44 5.59 -29.37
N CYS A 14 -42.51 6.32 -29.99
CA CYS A 14 -41.13 5.92 -30.18
C CYS A 14 -40.40 6.02 -28.79
N ALA A 15 -40.29 4.91 -28.10
CA ALA A 15 -39.46 4.83 -26.90
C ALA A 15 -37.97 4.84 -27.31
N PHE A 16 -37.37 6.01 -27.24
CA PHE A 16 -35.91 6.17 -27.34
C PHE A 16 -35.27 5.59 -26.07
N PHE A 17 -34.78 4.35 -26.13
CA PHE A 17 -33.87 3.82 -25.13
C PHE A 17 -32.53 4.53 -25.25
N PHE A 18 -32.36 5.59 -24.46
CA PHE A 18 -31.06 6.19 -24.23
C PHE A 18 -30.24 5.19 -23.39
N ASN A 19 -29.37 4.43 -24.06
CA ASN A 19 -28.33 3.66 -23.37
C ASN A 19 -27.36 4.65 -22.73
N LEU A 20 -27.61 4.99 -21.48
CA LEU A 20 -26.65 5.66 -20.63
C LEU A 20 -25.50 4.69 -20.35
N ASN A 21 -24.50 4.68 -21.23
CA ASN A 21 -23.19 4.13 -20.90
C ASN A 21 -22.59 5.02 -19.79
N ILE A 22 -22.93 4.72 -18.54
CA ILE A 22 -22.22 5.28 -17.40
C ILE A 22 -20.84 4.60 -17.44
N PRO A 23 -19.75 5.35 -17.69
CA PRO A 23 -18.43 4.77 -17.55
C PRO A 23 -18.32 4.28 -16.11
N ALA A 24 -18.14 2.97 -15.93
CA ALA A 24 -17.78 2.42 -14.63
C ALA A 24 -16.45 3.10 -14.26
N ASN A 25 -16.51 4.10 -13.41
CA ASN A 25 -15.35 4.74 -12.84
C ASN A 25 -14.74 3.69 -11.91
N SER A 26 -13.90 2.83 -12.48
CA SER A 26 -13.12 1.89 -11.68
C SER A 26 -12.19 2.75 -10.84
N THR A 27 -12.58 2.99 -9.59
CA THR A 27 -11.71 3.61 -8.61
C THR A 27 -10.45 2.75 -8.57
N GLU A 28 -9.40 3.24 -9.19
CA GLU A 28 -8.13 2.55 -9.31
C GLU A 28 -7.63 2.25 -7.90
N ARG A 29 -7.54 0.97 -7.55
CA ARG A 29 -7.09 0.56 -6.21
C ARG A 29 -5.62 0.93 -6.05
N GLU A 30 -5.30 1.63 -4.99
CA GLU A 30 -3.96 2.15 -4.70
C GLU A 30 -3.59 1.80 -3.25
N VAL A 31 -2.34 1.43 -3.01
CA VAL A 31 -1.76 1.33 -1.67
C VAL A 31 -0.68 2.40 -1.51
N LYS A 32 -0.78 3.20 -0.45
CA LYS A 32 0.18 4.27 -0.14
C LYS A 32 1.23 3.77 0.84
N VAL A 33 2.47 3.78 0.39
CA VAL A 33 3.63 3.28 1.13
C VAL A 33 4.55 4.44 1.50
N TYR A 34 4.72 4.67 2.81
CA TYR A 34 5.74 5.59 3.33
C TYR A 34 7.05 4.83 3.44
N SER A 35 8.04 5.18 2.61
CA SER A 35 9.30 4.45 2.54
C SER A 35 10.49 5.31 2.96
N GLY A 36 11.17 4.88 4.03
CA GLY A 36 12.49 5.34 4.42
C GLY A 36 13.61 4.58 3.72
N ARG A 37 13.30 3.72 2.76
CA ARG A 37 14.24 2.91 1.98
C ARG A 37 14.36 3.52 0.59
N HIS A 38 15.59 3.64 0.10
CA HIS A 38 15.88 4.23 -1.21
C HIS A 38 16.59 3.22 -2.13
N TYR A 39 16.19 1.94 -2.05
CA TYR A 39 16.81 0.89 -2.87
C TYR A 39 16.06 0.70 -4.18
N ASN A 40 16.79 0.79 -5.29
CA ASN A 40 16.20 0.55 -6.63
C ASN A 40 15.62 -0.87 -6.77
N THR A 41 16.16 -1.84 -6.03
CA THR A 41 15.67 -3.23 -6.00
C THR A 41 14.23 -3.34 -5.48
N ASP A 42 13.82 -2.46 -4.58
CA ASP A 42 12.47 -2.47 -4.03
C ASP A 42 11.42 -2.13 -5.09
N ARG A 43 11.78 -1.32 -6.10
CA ARG A 43 10.88 -0.96 -7.22
C ARG A 43 10.39 -2.17 -8.01
N GLY A 44 11.25 -3.18 -8.17
CA GLY A 44 10.87 -4.44 -8.82
C GLY A 44 9.79 -5.21 -8.05
N VAL A 45 9.88 -5.20 -6.71
CA VAL A 45 8.88 -5.83 -5.84
C VAL A 45 7.53 -5.14 -5.95
N TYR A 46 7.51 -3.79 -5.93
CA TYR A 46 6.28 -3.02 -6.07
C TYR A 46 5.62 -3.20 -7.44
N LYS A 47 6.45 -3.24 -8.50
CA LYS A 47 5.95 -3.52 -9.84
C LYS A 47 5.32 -4.91 -9.93
N LYS A 48 5.99 -5.94 -9.42
CA LYS A 48 5.47 -7.30 -9.40
C LYS A 48 4.13 -7.38 -8.65
N PHE A 49 4.04 -6.76 -7.48
CA PHE A 49 2.79 -6.68 -6.72
C PHE A 49 1.67 -6.02 -7.53
N ALA A 50 1.95 -4.90 -8.19
CA ALA A 50 0.96 -4.22 -9.00
C ALA A 50 0.51 -5.06 -10.21
N ASP A 51 1.44 -5.75 -10.88
CA ASP A 51 1.15 -6.64 -12.02
C ASP A 51 0.26 -7.83 -11.59
N GLU A 52 0.50 -8.40 -10.40
CA GLU A 52 -0.22 -9.58 -9.90
C GLU A 52 -1.59 -9.25 -9.30
N THR A 53 -1.75 -8.07 -8.71
CA THR A 53 -2.96 -7.72 -7.94
C THR A 53 -3.85 -6.68 -8.61
N GLY A 54 -3.33 -5.95 -9.58
CA GLY A 54 -3.99 -4.76 -10.15
C GLY A 54 -4.07 -3.58 -9.17
N ILE A 55 -3.30 -3.61 -8.05
CA ILE A 55 -3.26 -2.54 -7.05
C ILE A 55 -2.01 -1.70 -7.28
N LYS A 56 -2.16 -0.43 -7.54
CA LYS A 56 -1.02 0.49 -7.69
C LYS A 56 -0.32 0.75 -6.37
N VAL A 57 1.01 0.82 -6.41
CA VAL A 57 1.80 1.22 -5.25
C VAL A 57 2.22 2.68 -5.40
N ARG A 58 1.74 3.53 -4.52
CA ARG A 58 2.13 4.93 -4.43
C ARG A 58 3.16 5.13 -3.33
N LEU A 59 4.40 5.39 -3.74
CA LEU A 59 5.51 5.63 -2.82
C LEU A 59 5.60 7.09 -2.41
N ILE A 60 5.77 7.30 -1.10
CA ILE A 60 6.14 8.59 -0.51
C ILE A 60 7.45 8.36 0.22
N GLU A 61 8.54 8.82 -0.40
CA GLU A 61 9.90 8.57 0.08
C GLU A 61 10.41 9.78 0.86
N ALA A 62 10.93 9.53 2.08
CA ALA A 62 11.58 10.53 2.92
C ALA A 62 12.47 9.84 3.96
N ALA A 63 13.22 10.62 4.74
CA ALA A 63 13.97 10.10 5.88
C ALA A 63 13.01 9.42 6.88
N GLY A 64 13.39 8.24 7.40
CA GLY A 64 12.52 7.45 8.26
C GLY A 64 12.01 8.18 9.50
N ILE A 65 12.81 9.08 10.08
CA ILE A 65 12.39 9.94 11.20
C ILE A 65 11.28 10.89 10.75
N SER A 66 11.43 11.52 9.59
CA SER A 66 10.43 12.45 9.05
C SER A 66 9.10 11.74 8.75
N LEU A 67 9.15 10.49 8.30
CA LEU A 67 7.95 9.68 8.06
C LEU A 67 7.23 9.33 9.37
N ILE A 68 7.98 8.99 10.42
CA ILE A 68 7.39 8.72 11.75
C ILE A 68 6.73 9.98 12.31
N GLU A 69 7.39 11.14 12.22
CA GLU A 69 6.82 12.41 12.66
C GLU A 69 5.59 12.81 11.82
N ARG A 70 5.59 12.47 10.54
CA ARG A 70 4.44 12.66 9.69
C ARG A 70 3.27 11.79 10.12
N LEU A 71 3.48 10.48 10.35
CA LEU A 71 2.46 9.59 10.89
C LEU A 71 1.88 10.10 12.20
N ARG A 72 2.76 10.58 13.12
CA ARG A 72 2.32 11.13 14.41
C ARG A 72 1.42 12.34 14.25
N ARG A 73 1.73 13.25 13.31
CA ARG A 73 0.90 14.43 13.04
C ARG A 73 -0.40 14.11 12.32
N GLU A 74 -0.38 13.16 11.39
CA GLU A 74 -1.57 12.71 10.68
C GLU A 74 -2.52 11.91 11.58
N GLY A 75 -1.96 11.16 12.54
CA GLY A 75 -2.73 10.36 13.47
C GLY A 75 -3.70 9.41 12.76
N LYS A 76 -4.94 9.38 13.20
CA LYS A 76 -6.01 8.55 12.60
C LYS A 76 -6.39 8.94 11.17
N ASN A 77 -5.97 10.10 10.71
CA ASN A 77 -6.21 10.59 9.35
C ASN A 77 -5.04 10.29 8.41
N SER A 78 -4.06 9.49 8.84
CA SER A 78 -2.94 9.11 7.99
C SER A 78 -3.44 8.41 6.73
N GLN A 79 -2.83 8.78 5.61
CA GLN A 79 -3.08 8.12 4.34
C GLN A 79 -2.10 6.95 4.09
N ALA A 80 -1.12 6.75 4.98
CA ALA A 80 -0.19 5.64 4.86
C ALA A 80 -0.88 4.33 5.26
N GLU A 81 -0.84 3.36 4.37
CA GLU A 81 -1.32 2.00 4.62
C GLU A 81 -0.16 1.07 4.99
N LEU A 82 1.06 1.44 4.59
CA LEU A 82 2.27 0.73 4.93
C LEU A 82 3.41 1.71 5.20
N ILE A 83 4.26 1.41 6.19
CA ILE A 83 5.52 2.10 6.40
C ILE A 83 6.69 1.12 6.30
N LEU A 84 7.71 1.49 5.52
CA LEU A 84 8.97 0.74 5.38
C LEU A 84 10.13 1.54 5.97
N LEU A 85 10.79 0.99 6.97
CA LEU A 85 11.93 1.60 7.63
C LEU A 85 13.19 0.72 7.48
N VAL A 86 14.36 1.32 7.64
CA VAL A 86 15.63 0.63 7.39
C VAL A 86 16.19 -0.13 8.60
N ASP A 87 15.63 0.08 9.80
CA ASP A 87 16.11 -0.57 11.01
C ASP A 87 14.99 -0.92 12.00
N ALA A 88 15.23 -1.97 12.78
CA ALA A 88 14.28 -2.46 13.77
C ALA A 88 14.04 -1.46 14.92
N ALA A 89 15.02 -0.65 15.29
CA ALA A 89 14.86 0.29 16.40
C ALA A 89 13.79 1.35 16.07
N ARG A 90 13.80 1.89 14.86
CA ARG A 90 12.81 2.88 14.44
C ARG A 90 11.40 2.31 14.35
N ILE A 91 11.24 1.12 13.77
CA ILE A 91 9.91 0.51 13.66
C ILE A 91 9.36 0.11 15.02
N THR A 92 10.21 -0.41 15.93
CA THR A 92 9.82 -0.72 17.30
C THR A 92 9.40 0.54 18.07
N ASN A 93 10.08 1.67 17.87
CA ASN A 93 9.68 2.93 18.49
C ASN A 93 8.33 3.44 17.93
N ALA A 94 8.08 3.25 16.65
CA ALA A 94 6.77 3.56 16.05
C ALA A 94 5.67 2.67 16.63
N ALA A 95 5.93 1.38 16.82
CA ALA A 95 4.99 0.44 17.45
C ALA A 95 4.68 0.82 18.91
N LYS A 96 5.73 1.16 19.71
CA LYS A 96 5.58 1.62 21.10
C LYS A 96 4.82 2.96 21.22
N ALA A 97 4.90 3.80 20.21
CA ALA A 97 4.15 5.06 20.12
C ALA A 97 2.73 4.87 19.59
N ASP A 98 2.25 3.64 19.44
CA ASP A 98 0.92 3.25 18.93
C ASP A 98 0.58 3.84 17.56
N LEU A 99 1.60 3.96 16.70
CA LEU A 99 1.46 4.43 15.32
C LEU A 99 1.17 3.30 14.33
N LEU A 100 1.24 2.04 14.77
CA LEU A 100 1.07 0.86 13.95
C LEU A 100 -0.06 -0.01 14.52
N GLN A 101 -0.81 -0.64 13.63
CA GLN A 101 -1.81 -1.64 14.00
C GLN A 101 -1.26 -3.06 13.80
N SER A 102 -1.81 -4.02 14.52
CA SER A 102 -1.48 -5.44 14.34
C SER A 102 -2.08 -5.99 13.05
N ILE A 103 -1.37 -6.95 12.43
CA ILE A 103 -1.79 -7.62 11.20
C ILE A 103 -1.81 -9.13 11.43
N GLU A 104 -2.94 -9.76 11.19
CA GLU A 104 -3.07 -11.21 11.16
C GLU A 104 -2.74 -11.73 9.75
N SER A 105 -1.62 -12.45 9.63
CA SER A 105 -1.18 -13.06 8.37
C SER A 105 -0.42 -14.35 8.63
N SER A 106 -1.00 -15.47 8.22
CA SER A 106 -0.36 -16.76 8.35
C SER A 106 0.96 -16.87 7.58
N SER A 107 1.04 -16.26 6.40
CA SER A 107 2.31 -16.22 5.63
C SER A 107 3.41 -15.49 6.39
N LEU A 108 3.12 -14.28 6.91
CA LEU A 108 4.11 -13.52 7.69
C LEU A 108 4.51 -14.25 8.97
N GLU A 109 3.57 -14.90 9.64
CA GLU A 109 3.84 -15.68 10.84
C GLU A 109 4.75 -16.89 10.58
N ASN A 110 4.58 -17.56 9.46
CA ASN A 110 5.36 -18.73 9.08
C ASN A 110 6.72 -18.38 8.47
N ASP A 111 6.76 -17.33 7.63
CA ASP A 111 7.94 -17.00 6.83
C ASP A 111 8.94 -16.11 7.57
N VAL A 112 8.48 -15.32 8.56
CA VAL A 112 9.36 -14.42 9.31
C VAL A 112 9.76 -15.04 10.65
N PRO A 113 11.06 -15.26 10.92
CA PRO A 113 11.54 -15.80 12.19
C PRO A 113 11.11 -14.98 13.40
N VAL A 114 10.86 -15.64 14.54
CA VAL A 114 10.36 -15.01 15.78
C VAL A 114 11.19 -13.80 16.21
N GLY A 115 12.52 -13.86 16.11
CA GLY A 115 13.39 -12.73 16.46
C GLY A 115 13.39 -11.56 15.47
N LEU A 116 12.65 -11.66 14.38
CA LEU A 116 12.58 -10.67 13.29
C LEU A 116 11.18 -10.11 13.07
N LYS A 117 10.29 -10.30 14.04
CA LYS A 117 8.92 -9.77 14.03
C LYS A 117 8.53 -9.28 15.42
N ASP A 118 7.54 -8.43 15.47
CA ASP A 118 6.98 -7.90 16.70
C ASP A 118 6.10 -8.95 17.40
N PRO A 119 6.22 -9.14 18.73
CA PRO A 119 5.33 -10.04 19.47
C PRO A 119 3.85 -9.69 19.33
N ASP A 120 3.53 -8.39 19.24
CA ASP A 120 2.17 -7.89 19.07
C ASP A 120 1.75 -7.79 17.58
N LYS A 121 2.54 -8.38 16.66
CA LYS A 121 2.29 -8.44 15.21
C LYS A 121 2.16 -7.07 14.52
N LYS A 122 2.75 -6.03 15.09
CA LYS A 122 2.69 -4.66 14.55
C LYS A 122 3.71 -4.42 13.45
N TRP A 123 4.80 -5.21 13.36
CA TRP A 123 5.79 -5.12 12.29
C TRP A 123 6.49 -6.45 12.02
N TYR A 124 7.01 -6.59 10.80
CA TYR A 124 7.76 -7.75 10.32
C TYR A 124 8.99 -7.28 9.54
N ALA A 125 10.13 -7.97 9.71
CA ALA A 125 11.33 -7.67 8.94
C ALA A 125 11.26 -8.32 7.55
N LEU A 126 11.46 -7.54 6.50
CA LEU A 126 11.50 -8.03 5.12
C LEU A 126 12.91 -8.49 4.71
N THR A 127 13.94 -7.86 5.27
CA THR A 127 15.34 -8.14 4.92
C THR A 127 16.23 -8.03 6.14
N ARG A 128 17.35 -8.75 6.09
CA ARG A 128 18.41 -8.68 7.08
C ARG A 128 19.70 -8.21 6.44
N ARG A 129 20.40 -7.28 7.09
CA ARG A 129 21.70 -6.79 6.66
C ARG A 129 22.73 -7.10 7.73
N VAL A 130 23.84 -7.74 7.34
CA VAL A 130 25.00 -7.96 8.21
C VAL A 130 25.96 -6.80 8.04
N ARG A 131 26.50 -6.30 9.15
CA ARG A 131 27.62 -5.37 9.18
C ARG A 131 28.84 -6.14 9.62
N VAL A 132 29.92 -6.03 8.84
CA VAL A 132 31.18 -6.71 9.10
C VAL A 132 32.30 -5.66 9.21
N MET A 133 33.28 -5.93 10.05
CA MET A 133 34.54 -5.20 10.03
C MET A 133 35.49 -5.87 9.05
N VAL A 134 36.12 -5.07 8.22
CA VAL A 134 37.16 -5.53 7.30
C VAL A 134 38.45 -4.84 7.66
N ALA A 135 39.49 -5.61 7.92
CA ALA A 135 40.82 -5.09 8.22
C ALA A 135 41.82 -5.50 7.14
N ASN A 136 42.78 -4.64 6.82
CA ASN A 136 43.91 -5.00 6.00
C ASN A 136 44.92 -5.77 6.83
N PRO A 137 45.16 -7.06 6.59
CA PRO A 137 46.07 -7.88 7.42
C PRO A 137 47.54 -7.44 7.34
N LYS A 138 47.91 -6.56 6.41
CA LYS A 138 49.24 -5.95 6.34
C LYS A 138 49.42 -4.75 7.29
N VAL A 139 48.31 -4.23 7.83
CA VAL A 139 48.30 -3.01 8.65
C VAL A 139 47.83 -3.29 10.08
N VAL A 140 46.96 -4.26 10.24
CA VAL A 140 46.35 -4.61 11.52
C VAL A 140 46.65 -6.07 11.83
N ASP A 141 47.28 -6.32 12.99
CA ASP A 141 47.40 -7.65 13.55
C ASP A 141 46.02 -8.05 14.13
N ILE A 142 45.49 -9.16 13.60
CA ILE A 142 44.18 -9.70 13.99
C ILE A 142 44.28 -10.95 14.87
N ASN A 143 45.43 -11.20 15.47
CA ASN A 143 45.61 -12.29 16.46
C ASN A 143 45.09 -11.91 17.84
#